data_34982be3780ed81ab788a75e07697883
#
_entry.id   34982be3780ed81ab788a75e07697883
#
_cell.length_a   1.000
_cell.length_b   1.000
_cell.length_c   1.000
_cell.angle_alpha   90.00
_cell.angle_beta   90.00
_cell.angle_gamma   90.00
#
_symmetry.space_group_name_H-M   'P 1'
#
loop_
_entity.id
_entity.type
_entity.pdbx_description
1 polymer ?
#
loop_
_entity_poly.entity_id
_entity_poly.type
_entity_poly.pdbx_seq_one_letter_code
_entity_poly.pdbx_strand_id
1 'polypeptide(L)' 'MPSHKFKIGDIVTINPAISRFVPSGVFQVIKQLPGGDEPEYRIKSANEPHERAARESELIKA' A
#
# COMPACT_ATOMS: atom_id res chain seq x y z
N MET A 1 7.11 -18.04 -7.29
CA MET A 1 6.14 -17.03 -7.67
C MET A 1 6.02 -15.98 -6.57
N PRO A 2 6.14 -14.72 -6.93
CA PRO A 2 5.92 -13.72 -5.91
C PRO A 2 4.47 -13.72 -5.48
N SER A 3 4.28 -13.79 -4.19
CA SER A 3 2.94 -13.72 -3.62
C SER A 3 2.82 -12.41 -2.86
N HIS A 4 1.62 -11.88 -2.83
CA HIS A 4 1.37 -10.61 -2.13
C HIS A 4 1.45 -10.86 -0.63
N LYS A 5 2.26 -10.06 0.05
CA LYS A 5 2.42 -10.14 1.49
C LYS A 5 1.18 -9.65 2.22
N PHE A 6 0.52 -8.65 1.66
CA PHE A 6 -0.67 -8.06 2.28
C PHE A 6 -1.92 -8.57 1.57
N LYS A 7 -3.00 -8.69 2.31
CA LYS A 7 -4.28 -9.17 1.80
C LYS A 7 -5.24 -8.01 1.65
N ILE A 8 -6.24 -8.18 0.80
CA ILE A 8 -7.32 -7.21 0.67
C ILE A 8 -7.98 -7.05 2.03
N GLY A 9 -8.11 -5.80 2.48
CA GLY A 9 -8.65 -5.47 3.78
C GLY A 9 -7.60 -5.18 4.83
N ASP A 10 -6.34 -5.52 4.57
CA ASP A 10 -5.26 -5.23 5.52
C ASP A 10 -5.05 -3.74 5.68
N ILE A 11 -4.72 -3.32 6.89
CA ILE A 11 -4.41 -1.94 7.19
C ILE A 11 -2.89 -1.77 7.16
N VAL A 12 -2.44 -0.80 6.39
CA VAL A 12 -1.01 -0.54 6.20
C VAL A 12 -0.72 0.94 6.32
N THR A 13 0.56 1.26 6.51
CA THR A 13 1.04 2.64 6.45
C THR A 13 2.12 2.71 5.39
N ILE A 14 2.36 3.92 4.89
CA ILE A 14 3.42 4.13 3.90
C ILE A 14 4.72 4.38 4.66
N ASN A 15 5.77 3.67 4.24
CA ASN A 15 7.06 3.75 4.90
C ASN A 15 7.69 5.13 4.68
N PRO A 16 7.87 5.94 5.73
CA PRO A 16 8.43 7.29 5.57
C PRO A 16 9.89 7.29 5.14
N ALA A 17 10.60 6.19 5.32
CA ALA A 17 11.99 6.10 4.86
C ALA A 17 12.09 6.06 3.34
N ILE A 18 11.02 5.67 2.66
CA ILE A 18 11.01 5.54 1.21
C ILE A 18 10.34 6.74 0.56
N SER A 19 9.33 7.29 1.20
CA SER A 19 8.60 8.42 0.63
C SER A 19 8.51 9.55 1.66
N ARG A 20 9.00 10.74 1.27
CA ARG A 20 9.02 11.90 2.16
C ARG A 20 7.72 12.67 2.19
N PHE A 21 6.93 12.54 1.15
CA PHE A 21 5.72 13.34 0.98
C PHE A 21 4.49 12.47 1.04
N VAL A 22 4.43 11.63 2.06
CA VAL A 22 3.26 10.79 2.24
C VAL A 22 2.34 11.39 3.28
N PRO A 23 1.03 11.32 3.03
CA PRO A 23 0.06 11.69 4.06
C PRO A 23 0.25 10.77 5.26
N SER A 24 0.17 11.35 6.44
CA SER A 24 0.19 10.54 7.65
C SER A 24 -1.13 9.80 7.78
N GLY A 25 -1.11 8.71 8.53
CA GLY A 25 -2.30 7.91 8.77
C GLY A 25 -2.21 6.52 8.16
N VAL A 26 -3.33 5.82 8.19
CA VAL A 26 -3.39 4.45 7.74
C VAL A 26 -4.16 4.34 6.43
N PHE A 27 -3.83 3.30 5.67
CA PHE A 27 -4.48 2.99 4.41
C PHE A 27 -4.99 1.56 4.47
N GLN A 28 -6.00 1.28 3.68
CA GLN A 28 -6.51 -0.08 3.54
C GLN A 28 -6.18 -0.61 2.16
N VAL A 29 -5.69 -1.84 2.11
CA VAL A 29 -5.45 -2.52 0.85
C VAL A 29 -6.79 -2.90 0.26
N ILE A 30 -7.10 -2.38 -0.93
CA ILE A 30 -8.37 -2.65 -1.58
C ILE A 30 -8.22 -3.55 -2.81
N LYS A 31 -7.00 -3.68 -3.34
CA LYS A 31 -6.77 -4.55 -4.48
C LYS A 31 -5.30 -4.96 -4.52
N GLN A 32 -5.06 -6.18 -4.95
CA GLN A 32 -3.71 -6.67 -5.22
C GLN A 32 -3.46 -6.53 -6.71
N LEU A 33 -2.36 -5.86 -7.06
CA LEU A 33 -2.03 -5.57 -8.44
C LEU A 33 -0.82 -6.39 -8.88
N PRO A 34 -0.76 -6.79 -10.16
CA PRO A 34 0.45 -7.42 -10.66
C PRO A 34 1.57 -6.39 -10.70
N GLY A 35 2.71 -6.75 -10.14
CA GLY A 35 3.87 -5.88 -10.15
C GLY A 35 4.93 -6.45 -11.08
N GLY A 36 5.90 -5.61 -11.45
CA GLY A 36 7.03 -6.06 -12.23
C GLY A 36 8.01 -6.82 -11.38
N ASP A 37 8.83 -6.09 -10.63
CA ASP A 37 9.85 -6.70 -9.78
C ASP A 37 9.31 -7.13 -8.42
N GLU A 38 8.23 -6.51 -7.98
CA GLU A 38 7.61 -6.83 -6.71
C GLU A 38 6.12 -6.60 -6.77
N PRO A 39 5.36 -7.24 -5.86
CA PRO A 39 3.90 -7.04 -5.82
C PRO A 39 3.53 -5.59 -5.57
N GLU A 40 2.42 -5.19 -6.16
CA GLU A 40 1.88 -3.86 -5.99
C GLU A 40 0.47 -3.94 -5.44
N TYR A 41 0.02 -2.85 -4.89
CA TYR A 41 -1.28 -2.77 -4.23
C TYR A 41 -1.98 -1.48 -4.56
N ARG A 42 -3.31 -1.53 -4.60
CA ARG A 42 -4.11 -0.33 -4.59
C ARG A 42 -4.59 -0.13 -3.16
N ILE A 43 -4.32 1.06 -2.63
CA ILE A 43 -4.63 1.39 -1.25
C ILE A 43 -5.47 2.65 -1.20
N LYS A 44 -6.24 2.79 -0.13
CA LYS A 44 -7.11 3.95 0.06
C LYS A 44 -7.09 4.39 1.51
N SER A 45 -6.98 5.70 1.72
CA SER A 45 -7.11 6.29 3.04
C SER A 45 -8.58 6.61 3.31
N ALA A 46 -8.99 6.46 4.56
CA ALA A 46 -10.34 6.87 4.96
C ALA A 46 -10.56 8.38 4.81
N ASN A 47 -9.47 9.15 4.79
CA ASN A 47 -9.53 10.60 4.72
C ASN A 47 -9.46 11.13 3.29
N GLU A 48 -9.30 10.26 2.29
CA GLU A 48 -9.16 10.67 0.91
C GLU A 48 -10.15 9.94 0.03
N PRO A 49 -10.76 10.63 -0.94
CA PRO A 49 -11.71 9.99 -1.85
C PRO A 49 -11.05 9.16 -2.95
N HIS A 50 -9.75 9.38 -3.21
CA HIS A 50 -9.06 8.69 -4.30
C HIS A 50 -8.18 7.57 -3.79
N GLU A 51 -7.82 6.67 -4.68
CA GLU A 51 -6.98 5.52 -4.38
C GLU A 51 -5.55 5.80 -4.82
N ARG A 52 -4.61 5.10 -4.21
CA ARG A 52 -3.20 5.20 -4.56
C ARG A 52 -2.65 3.83 -4.88
N ALA A 53 -1.69 3.78 -5.79
CA ALA A 53 -0.95 2.55 -6.05
C ALA A 53 0.38 2.61 -5.29
N ALA A 54 0.77 1.49 -4.70
CA ALA A 54 2.01 1.43 -3.94
C ALA A 54 2.65 0.05 -4.09
N ARG A 55 3.97 0.02 -4.02
CA ARG A 55 4.72 -1.23 -4.05
C ARG A 55 4.78 -1.82 -2.65
N GLU A 56 4.97 -3.14 -2.60
CA GLU A 56 5.03 -3.83 -1.32
C GLU A 56 6.11 -3.27 -0.40
N SER A 57 7.26 -2.90 -0.96
CA SER A 57 8.35 -2.34 -0.18
C SER A 57 8.03 -0.97 0.39
N GLU A 58 7.03 -0.28 -0.14
CA GLU A 58 6.63 1.04 0.34
C GLU A 58 5.63 0.95 1.49
N LEU A 59 5.16 -0.24 1.81
CA LEU A 59 4.09 -0.43 2.79
C LEU A 59 4.59 -1.15 4.03
N ILE A 60 4.05 -0.77 5.17
CA ILE A 60 4.30 -1.41 6.45
C ILE A 60 2.96 -1.77 7.05
N LYS A 61 2.83 -2.99 7.53
CA LYS A 61 1.58 -3.41 8.17
C LYS A 61 1.39 -2.63 9.47
N ALA A 62 0.23 -2.05 9.59
CA ALA A 62 -0.11 -1.25 10.77
C ALA A 62 -0.43 -2.12 11.99
#